data_d34d64246a4258d125cc834e1bf36d0b
#
_entry.id   d34d64246a4258d125cc834e1bf36d0b
#
_cell.length_a   1.000
_cell.length_b   1.000
_cell.length_c   1.000
_cell.angle_alpha   90.00
_cell.angle_beta   90.00
_cell.angle_gamma   90.00
#
_symmetry.space_group_name_H-M   'P 1'
#
loop_
_entity.id
_entity.type
_entity.pdbx_description
1 polymer ?
#
loop_
_entity_poly.entity_id
_entity_poly.type
_entity_poly.pdbx_seq_one_letter_code
_entity_poly.pdbx_strand_id
1 'polypeptide(L)'
;MRQTVRKNLAECTGCGACVSICPKQAIVMQPDTEGFLYPKVDGEKCISCDLCEKRCPAGREMPEHHARLLGAQAKDEALRRQSSSGGVFTLLAREVIRRGGVVFGAAFGENMRVEHVGAFDETELSGMRGSKYVQSDATDAIGNAVSLLKREIPVLFSGTPCQINGLLAALGNTKSDKLLTVDFVCHGVPSPGVFASYLVELEKKHGSRVLAYTFRDKRLGWKNFSAVATFENGEEHAGTQTTEPYLYGFLQNLYLRPSCHSCSQLRGERHAADITLADLWGAEKICPERDDDTGLSFVMANTQKGRQALEQSGMQLNAFSIRNFEGMTRANPSLLVPVKPHEKRAAFFKRYQKHGFESERVMKLLRGPNATQRAMKRVLHLPIGAMRRIKNRISK
;
A
#
# COMPACT_ATOMS: atom_id res chain seq x y z
N MET A 1 31.43 -14.40 4.95
CA MET A 1 30.92 -12.99 4.94
C MET A 1 29.41 -13.00 4.82
N ARG A 2 28.71 -12.11 5.53
CA ARG A 2 27.23 -12.03 5.49
C ARG A 2 26.82 -11.44 4.13
N GLN A 3 25.89 -12.11 3.43
CA GLN A 3 25.35 -11.61 2.15
C GLN A 3 23.97 -10.95 2.30
N THR A 4 23.25 -11.26 3.38
CA THR A 4 21.90 -10.77 3.65
C THR A 4 21.77 -10.30 5.09
N VAL A 5 20.84 -9.37 5.34
CA VAL A 5 20.56 -8.83 6.69
C VAL A 5 19.82 -9.87 7.55
N ARG A 6 18.96 -10.68 6.96
CA ARG A 6 18.18 -11.74 7.65
C ARG A 6 18.41 -13.09 6.98
N LYS A 7 18.39 -14.16 7.79
CA LYS A 7 18.46 -15.54 7.30
C LYS A 7 17.22 -15.91 6.48
N ASN A 8 16.02 -15.50 6.95
CA ASN A 8 14.76 -15.72 6.23
C ASN A 8 14.34 -14.43 5.49
N LEU A 9 14.60 -14.36 4.20
CA LEU A 9 14.22 -13.23 3.34
C LEU A 9 12.70 -13.10 3.17
N ALA A 10 11.92 -14.18 3.31
CA ALA A 10 10.46 -14.11 3.21
C ALA A 10 9.82 -13.24 4.30
N GLU A 11 10.49 -13.04 5.43
CA GLU A 11 10.05 -12.16 6.51
C GLU A 11 10.45 -10.69 6.26
N CYS A 12 11.35 -10.42 5.33
CA CYS A 12 11.82 -9.08 5.04
C CYS A 12 10.70 -8.26 4.42
N THR A 13 10.32 -7.16 5.08
CA THR A 13 9.27 -6.24 4.59
C THR A 13 9.77 -5.26 3.53
N GLY A 14 11.09 -5.17 3.31
CA GLY A 14 11.69 -4.21 2.38
C GLY A 14 11.59 -2.75 2.84
N CYS A 15 11.48 -2.51 4.15
CA CYS A 15 11.31 -1.15 4.70
C CYS A 15 12.51 -0.22 4.50
N GLY A 16 13.70 -0.73 4.12
CA GLY A 16 14.91 0.09 3.88
C GLY A 16 15.69 0.50 5.12
N ALA A 17 15.18 0.32 6.33
CA ALA A 17 15.80 0.79 7.58
C ALA A 17 17.24 0.31 7.79
N CYS A 18 17.56 -0.93 7.38
CA CYS A 18 18.89 -1.50 7.53
C CYS A 18 19.97 -0.72 6.75
N VAL A 19 19.60 -0.07 5.64
CA VAL A 19 20.51 0.80 4.88
C VAL A 19 20.88 2.02 5.71
N SER A 20 19.87 2.73 6.25
CA SER A 20 20.09 3.92 7.10
C SER A 20 20.79 3.61 8.42
N ILE A 21 20.62 2.40 8.95
CA ILE A 21 21.25 1.95 10.21
C ILE A 21 22.72 1.60 10.01
N CYS A 22 23.14 1.24 8.80
CA CYS A 22 24.49 0.74 8.54
C CYS A 22 25.57 1.84 8.64
N PRO A 23 26.47 1.81 9.64
CA PRO A 23 27.49 2.88 9.81
C PRO A 23 28.55 2.88 8.71
N LYS A 24 28.64 1.79 7.94
CA LYS A 24 29.61 1.65 6.83
C LYS A 24 28.95 1.74 5.46
N GLN A 25 27.66 2.05 5.39
CA GLN A 25 26.90 2.11 4.13
C GLN A 25 27.12 0.85 3.26
N ALA A 26 27.25 -0.30 3.92
CA ALA A 26 27.53 -1.58 3.29
C ALA A 26 26.26 -2.30 2.81
N ILE A 27 25.09 -1.65 2.79
CA ILE A 27 23.82 -2.29 2.43
C ILE A 27 23.16 -1.45 1.35
N VAL A 28 22.71 -2.12 0.28
CA VAL A 28 21.94 -1.53 -0.79
C VAL A 28 20.65 -2.35 -1.01
N MET A 29 19.57 -1.70 -1.47
CA MET A 29 18.36 -2.40 -1.85
C MET A 29 18.46 -2.82 -3.32
N GLN A 30 18.27 -4.11 -3.61
CA GLN A 30 18.30 -4.67 -4.96
C GLN A 30 17.04 -5.48 -5.25
N PRO A 31 16.52 -5.43 -6.50
CA PRO A 31 15.36 -6.22 -6.88
C PRO A 31 15.70 -7.71 -6.95
N ASP A 32 14.78 -8.54 -6.49
CA ASP A 32 14.80 -9.99 -6.73
C ASP A 32 14.13 -10.36 -8.07
N THR A 33 13.99 -11.65 -8.32
CA THR A 33 13.37 -12.17 -9.55
C THR A 33 11.86 -11.92 -9.63
N GLU A 34 11.21 -11.56 -8.53
CA GLU A 34 9.81 -11.13 -8.48
C GLU A 34 9.68 -9.59 -8.57
N GLY A 35 10.80 -8.86 -8.60
CA GLY A 35 10.84 -7.41 -8.69
C GLY A 35 10.69 -6.67 -7.37
N PHE A 36 10.81 -7.36 -6.22
CA PHE A 36 10.80 -6.73 -4.89
C PHE A 36 12.20 -6.34 -4.45
N LEU A 37 12.33 -5.18 -3.78
CA LEU A 37 13.59 -4.73 -3.23
C LEU A 37 13.96 -5.49 -1.94
N TYR A 38 15.15 -6.07 -1.93
CA TYR A 38 15.74 -6.74 -0.77
C TYR A 38 17.13 -6.18 -0.44
N PRO A 39 17.51 -6.14 0.86
CA PRO A 39 18.84 -5.66 1.25
C PRO A 39 19.92 -6.66 0.84
N LYS A 40 20.92 -6.19 0.12
CA LYS A 40 22.16 -6.91 -0.20
C LYS A 40 23.32 -6.27 0.53
N VAL A 41 24.16 -7.09 1.17
CA VAL A 41 25.31 -6.65 1.95
C VAL A 41 26.57 -6.71 1.11
N ASP A 42 27.30 -5.60 1.01
CA ASP A 42 28.65 -5.54 0.48
C ASP A 42 29.61 -6.11 1.54
N GLY A 43 30.16 -7.28 1.27
CA GLY A 43 31.05 -8.01 2.20
C GLY A 43 32.37 -7.30 2.45
N GLU A 44 32.86 -6.48 1.50
CA GLU A 44 34.12 -5.75 1.65
C GLU A 44 33.98 -4.56 2.61
N LYS A 45 32.81 -3.91 2.62
CA LYS A 45 32.52 -2.78 3.51
C LYS A 45 31.97 -3.22 4.87
N CYS A 46 31.40 -4.45 4.95
CA CYS A 46 30.71 -4.93 6.15
C CYS A 46 31.69 -5.29 7.27
N ILE A 47 31.57 -4.62 8.43
CA ILE A 47 32.36 -4.88 9.64
C ILE A 47 31.70 -5.88 10.60
N SER A 48 30.66 -6.57 10.19
CA SER A 48 29.93 -7.61 10.97
C SER A 48 29.46 -7.15 12.37
N CYS A 49 29.03 -5.89 12.52
CA CYS A 49 28.57 -5.32 13.79
C CYS A 49 27.12 -5.74 14.18
N ASP A 50 26.39 -6.38 13.27
CA ASP A 50 25.01 -6.89 13.43
C ASP A 50 23.93 -5.86 13.77
N LEU A 51 24.21 -4.56 13.70
CA LEU A 51 23.22 -3.50 13.99
C LEU A 51 21.98 -3.60 13.10
N CYS A 52 22.15 -3.91 11.82
CA CYS A 52 21.08 -4.06 10.85
C CYS A 52 20.11 -5.21 11.22
N GLU A 53 20.62 -6.31 11.80
CA GLU A 53 19.80 -7.43 12.26
C GLU A 53 19.14 -7.13 13.60
N LYS A 54 19.92 -6.67 14.58
CA LYS A 54 19.44 -6.34 15.93
C LYS A 54 18.34 -5.30 15.95
N ARG A 55 18.39 -4.33 15.03
CA ARG A 55 17.39 -3.26 14.90
C ARG A 55 16.26 -3.57 13.90
N CYS A 56 16.35 -4.68 13.14
CA CYS A 56 15.33 -5.02 12.16
C CYS A 56 13.94 -5.11 12.81
N PRO A 57 12.91 -4.40 12.30
CA PRO A 57 11.59 -4.41 12.92
C PRO A 57 10.74 -5.64 12.54
N ALA A 58 11.20 -6.45 11.58
CA ALA A 58 10.45 -7.62 11.16
C ALA A 58 10.32 -8.64 12.31
N GLY A 59 9.09 -9.08 12.58
CA GLY A 59 8.78 -10.02 13.66
C GLY A 59 8.71 -9.40 15.05
N ARG A 60 8.86 -8.08 15.21
CA ARG A 60 8.66 -7.41 16.51
C ARG A 60 7.16 -7.24 16.78
N GLU A 61 6.78 -7.39 18.04
CA GLU A 61 5.43 -7.04 18.49
C GLU A 61 5.26 -5.52 18.53
N MET A 62 4.05 -5.09 18.15
CA MET A 62 3.67 -3.69 18.16
C MET A 62 3.06 -3.33 19.50
N PRO A 63 3.25 -2.07 19.98
CA PRO A 63 2.62 -1.59 21.18
C PRO A 63 1.10 -1.60 21.02
N GLU A 64 0.40 -1.91 22.11
CA GLU A 64 -1.05 -1.81 22.21
C GLU A 64 -1.43 -0.38 22.62
N HIS A 65 -2.45 0.15 21.98
CA HIS A 65 -2.97 1.49 22.25
C HIS A 65 -4.48 1.43 22.48
N HIS A 66 -4.98 2.27 23.34
CA HIS A 66 -6.40 2.59 23.41
C HIS A 66 -6.67 3.73 22.42
N ALA A 67 -6.82 3.40 21.17
CA ALA A 67 -6.99 4.35 20.10
C ALA A 67 -8.34 5.09 20.23
N ARG A 68 -8.35 6.40 19.97
CA ARG A 68 -9.59 7.13 19.72
C ARG A 68 -10.02 6.89 18.28
N LEU A 69 -11.21 6.33 18.09
CA LEU A 69 -11.73 5.94 16.78
C LEU A 69 -12.66 7.03 16.23
N LEU A 70 -12.38 7.50 15.03
CA LEU A 70 -13.12 8.58 14.38
C LEU A 70 -13.45 8.22 12.93
N GLY A 71 -14.63 8.69 12.47
CA GLY A 71 -14.85 8.97 11.05
C GLY A 71 -14.47 10.43 10.80
N ALA A 72 -13.79 10.71 9.70
CA ALA A 72 -13.35 12.07 9.39
C ALA A 72 -13.26 12.34 7.90
N GLN A 73 -13.65 13.57 7.51
CA GLN A 73 -13.50 14.07 6.16
C GLN A 73 -13.15 15.56 6.18
N ALA A 74 -12.34 16.02 5.22
CA ALA A 74 -12.07 17.43 5.03
C ALA A 74 -13.36 18.17 4.67
N LYS A 75 -13.52 19.41 5.16
CA LYS A 75 -14.63 20.29 4.76
C LYS A 75 -14.52 20.73 3.30
N ASP A 76 -13.29 20.86 2.81
CA ASP A 76 -12.98 21.15 1.41
C ASP A 76 -13.25 19.90 0.55
N GLU A 77 -14.30 19.97 -0.26
CA GLU A 77 -14.69 18.89 -1.16
C GLU A 77 -13.67 18.68 -2.29
N ALA A 78 -13.05 19.73 -2.80
CA ALA A 78 -12.04 19.63 -3.84
C ALA A 78 -10.82 18.83 -3.33
N LEU A 79 -10.40 19.09 -2.08
CA LEU A 79 -9.37 18.30 -1.43
C LEU A 79 -9.77 16.82 -1.26
N ARG A 80 -11.04 16.55 -0.88
CA ARG A 80 -11.53 15.16 -0.76
C ARG A 80 -11.51 14.44 -2.10
N ARG A 81 -11.91 15.09 -3.19
CA ARG A 81 -11.90 14.51 -4.54
C ARG A 81 -10.49 14.16 -5.00
N GLN A 82 -9.48 14.95 -4.65
CA GLN A 82 -8.08 14.73 -4.96
C GLN A 82 -7.40 13.70 -4.02
N SER A 83 -8.05 13.32 -2.93
CA SER A 83 -7.52 12.37 -1.94
C SER A 83 -8.08 10.96 -2.17
N SER A 84 -7.38 9.92 -1.69
CA SER A 84 -7.89 8.54 -1.75
C SER A 84 -9.17 8.34 -0.96
N SER A 85 -9.32 9.06 0.17
CA SER A 85 -10.41 8.94 1.12
C SER A 85 -10.87 10.33 1.57
N GLY A 86 -11.04 10.57 2.86
CA GLY A 86 -11.54 11.82 3.44
C GLY A 86 -10.58 13.00 3.48
N GLY A 87 -9.34 12.89 3.01
CA GLY A 87 -8.37 14.01 2.93
C GLY A 87 -7.60 14.31 4.23
N VAL A 88 -7.71 13.48 5.26
CA VAL A 88 -7.10 13.71 6.58
C VAL A 88 -5.58 13.85 6.51
N PHE A 89 -4.89 13.02 5.72
CA PHE A 89 -3.44 13.09 5.53
C PHE A 89 -2.98 14.49 5.13
N THR A 90 -3.62 15.08 4.12
CA THR A 90 -3.21 16.40 3.62
C THR A 90 -3.37 17.50 4.67
N LEU A 91 -4.41 17.45 5.50
CA LEU A 91 -4.61 18.45 6.56
C LEU A 91 -3.55 18.33 7.66
N LEU A 92 -3.17 17.12 8.07
CA LEU A 92 -2.06 16.88 8.99
C LEU A 92 -0.72 17.35 8.40
N ALA A 93 -0.50 17.07 7.12
CA ALA A 93 0.71 17.46 6.40
C ALA A 93 0.85 18.99 6.29
N ARG A 94 -0.22 19.68 5.92
CA ARG A 94 -0.26 21.17 5.87
C ARG A 94 0.14 21.80 7.19
N GLU A 95 -0.32 21.25 8.32
CA GLU A 95 0.01 21.77 9.62
C GLU A 95 1.51 21.61 9.94
N VAL A 96 2.13 20.51 9.55
CA VAL A 96 3.58 20.30 9.73
C VAL A 96 4.39 21.26 8.84
N ILE A 97 4.02 21.41 7.57
CA ILE A 97 4.65 22.36 6.64
C ILE A 97 4.51 23.80 7.17
N ARG A 98 3.33 24.19 7.65
CA ARG A 98 3.08 25.53 8.21
C ARG A 98 4.00 25.85 9.41
N ARG A 99 4.47 24.83 10.14
CA ARG A 99 5.45 24.96 11.25
C ARG A 99 6.90 24.90 10.77
N GLY A 100 7.17 24.98 9.48
CA GLY A 100 8.52 24.88 8.91
C GLY A 100 9.07 23.45 8.93
N GLY A 101 8.21 22.44 9.01
CA GLY A 101 8.57 21.03 8.97
C GLY A 101 8.57 20.44 7.57
N VAL A 102 8.90 19.16 7.50
CA VAL A 102 8.97 18.38 6.26
C VAL A 102 8.04 17.18 6.35
N VAL A 103 7.32 16.92 5.28
CA VAL A 103 6.42 15.76 5.15
C VAL A 103 7.07 14.73 4.25
N PHE A 104 7.18 13.47 4.71
CA PHE A 104 7.60 12.35 3.88
C PHE A 104 6.40 11.47 3.54
N GLY A 105 6.26 11.12 2.26
CA GLY A 105 5.20 10.26 1.76
C GLY A 105 5.55 9.67 0.39
N ALA A 106 4.76 8.66 -0.03
CA ALA A 106 4.95 8.00 -1.31
C ALA A 106 4.49 8.88 -2.47
N ALA A 107 5.35 9.07 -3.47
CA ALA A 107 5.07 9.75 -4.73
C ALA A 107 5.62 8.96 -5.92
N PHE A 108 5.18 9.31 -7.12
CA PHE A 108 5.81 8.84 -8.34
C PHE A 108 7.04 9.69 -8.64
N GLY A 109 8.18 9.03 -8.81
CA GLY A 109 9.44 9.60 -9.28
C GLY A 109 9.68 9.31 -10.76
N GLU A 110 10.95 9.33 -11.15
CA GLU A 110 11.34 9.04 -12.53
C GLU A 110 10.86 7.65 -12.99
N ASN A 111 10.41 7.59 -14.24
CA ASN A 111 9.90 6.36 -14.86
C ASN A 111 8.78 5.70 -14.06
N MET A 112 7.94 6.51 -13.40
CA MET A 112 6.80 6.05 -12.58
C MET A 112 7.19 5.11 -11.43
N ARG A 113 8.44 5.14 -10.97
CA ARG A 113 8.86 4.43 -9.75
C ARG A 113 8.17 5.06 -8.54
N VAL A 114 7.73 4.23 -7.63
CA VAL A 114 7.14 4.72 -6.38
C VAL A 114 8.20 4.78 -5.30
N GLU A 115 8.44 5.97 -4.78
CA GLU A 115 9.44 6.22 -3.73
C GLU A 115 8.89 7.20 -2.69
N HIS A 116 9.46 7.17 -1.49
CA HIS A 116 9.17 8.21 -0.50
C HIS A 116 10.03 9.44 -0.77
N VAL A 117 9.38 10.58 -0.87
CA VAL A 117 10.01 11.88 -1.07
C VAL A 117 9.66 12.82 0.08
N GLY A 118 10.45 13.89 0.25
CA GLY A 118 10.15 14.99 1.17
C GLY A 118 9.33 16.07 0.47
N ALA A 119 8.36 16.66 1.15
CA ALA A 119 7.61 17.84 0.71
C ALA A 119 7.78 18.97 1.72
N PHE A 120 8.08 20.16 1.23
CA PHE A 120 8.29 21.38 1.99
C PHE A 120 7.18 22.41 1.76
N ASP A 121 6.36 22.20 0.74
CA ASP A 121 5.25 23.08 0.37
C ASP A 121 4.03 22.30 -0.16
N GLU A 122 2.97 23.01 -0.49
CA GLU A 122 1.70 22.44 -0.99
C GLU A 122 1.85 21.82 -2.38
N THR A 123 2.74 22.36 -3.22
CA THR A 123 2.96 21.88 -4.59
C THR A 123 3.56 20.47 -4.56
N GLU A 124 4.64 20.30 -3.78
CA GLU A 124 5.30 19.01 -3.57
C GLU A 124 4.39 18.02 -2.84
N LEU A 125 3.62 18.48 -1.83
CA LEU A 125 2.64 17.66 -1.12
C LEU A 125 1.57 17.09 -2.05
N SER A 126 1.20 17.81 -3.11
CA SER A 126 0.18 17.35 -4.06
C SER A 126 0.54 16.00 -4.71
N GLY A 127 1.80 15.76 -5.01
CA GLY A 127 2.31 14.50 -5.56
C GLY A 127 2.16 13.28 -4.64
N MET A 128 2.04 13.52 -3.33
CA MET A 128 1.83 12.45 -2.33
C MET A 128 0.37 12.03 -2.20
N ARG A 129 -0.58 12.84 -2.67
CA ARG A 129 -2.01 12.52 -2.63
C ARG A 129 -2.31 11.30 -3.50
N GLY A 130 -3.34 10.57 -3.12
CA GLY A 130 -3.72 9.34 -3.82
C GLY A 130 -2.89 8.12 -3.41
N SER A 131 -3.54 6.97 -3.26
CA SER A 131 -2.86 5.71 -2.96
C SER A 131 -2.02 5.25 -4.14
N LYS A 132 -0.81 4.77 -3.89
CA LYS A 132 0.04 4.10 -4.84
C LYS A 132 0.08 2.61 -4.46
N TYR A 133 -0.65 1.77 -5.20
CA TYR A 133 -0.67 0.32 -4.95
C TYR A 133 0.56 -0.35 -5.58
N VAL A 134 1.73 0.08 -5.13
CA VAL A 134 3.06 -0.42 -5.48
C VAL A 134 3.93 -0.26 -4.24
N GLN A 135 4.84 -1.19 -3.98
CA GLN A 135 5.81 -1.00 -2.90
C GLN A 135 6.69 0.20 -3.21
N SER A 136 6.68 1.21 -2.33
CA SER A 136 7.57 2.36 -2.43
C SER A 136 8.94 2.07 -1.81
N ASP A 137 9.98 2.64 -2.39
CA ASP A 137 11.30 2.70 -1.73
C ASP A 137 11.31 3.86 -0.73
N ALA A 138 11.51 3.54 0.56
CA ALA A 138 11.57 4.53 1.64
C ALA A 138 13.00 4.69 2.19
N THR A 139 13.99 4.12 1.54
CA THR A 139 15.37 4.02 2.04
C THR A 139 15.96 5.39 2.35
N ASP A 140 15.99 6.28 1.38
CA ASP A 140 16.58 7.62 1.52
C ASP A 140 15.73 8.52 2.42
N ALA A 141 14.42 8.42 2.31
CA ALA A 141 13.47 9.19 3.13
C ALA A 141 13.64 8.88 4.63
N ILE A 142 13.88 7.62 5.00
CA ILE A 142 14.15 7.25 6.40
C ILE A 142 15.44 7.94 6.88
N GLY A 143 16.53 7.90 6.10
CA GLY A 143 17.79 8.56 6.45
C GLY A 143 17.64 10.07 6.59
N ASN A 144 16.95 10.70 5.65
CA ASN A 144 16.67 12.13 5.65
C ASN A 144 15.80 12.55 6.84
N ALA A 145 14.73 11.80 7.13
CA ALA A 145 13.87 12.06 8.29
C ALA A 145 14.65 11.99 9.62
N VAL A 146 15.52 10.97 9.79
CA VAL A 146 16.40 10.86 10.97
C VAL A 146 17.34 12.06 11.07
N SER A 147 17.91 12.52 9.95
CA SER A 147 18.79 13.68 9.91
C SER A 147 18.09 14.97 10.30
N LEU A 148 16.88 15.21 9.77
CA LEU A 148 16.06 16.39 10.10
C LEU A 148 15.64 16.40 11.58
N LEU A 149 15.23 15.27 12.12
CA LEU A 149 14.86 15.14 13.53
C LEU A 149 16.02 15.42 14.49
N LYS A 150 17.25 15.04 14.14
CA LYS A 150 18.45 15.42 14.89
C LYS A 150 18.72 16.93 14.89
N ARG A 151 18.20 17.64 13.90
CA ARG A 151 18.26 19.10 13.77
C ARG A 151 17.03 19.79 14.34
N GLU A 152 16.18 19.05 15.10
CA GLU A 152 14.95 19.55 15.73
C GLU A 152 13.91 20.11 14.73
N ILE A 153 14.00 19.70 13.46
CA ILE A 153 13.05 20.09 12.41
C ILE A 153 11.82 19.17 12.52
N PRO A 154 10.59 19.71 12.55
CA PRO A 154 9.36 18.91 12.57
C PRO A 154 9.25 18.00 11.34
N VAL A 155 8.90 16.75 11.55
CA VAL A 155 8.71 15.76 10.48
C VAL A 155 7.35 15.08 10.63
N LEU A 156 6.58 15.01 9.55
CA LEU A 156 5.53 14.03 9.39
C LEU A 156 6.06 12.94 8.47
N PHE A 157 6.02 11.68 8.91
CA PHE A 157 6.35 10.54 8.05
C PHE A 157 5.12 9.66 7.87
N SER A 158 4.65 9.55 6.61
CA SER A 158 3.54 8.67 6.24
C SER A 158 4.06 7.48 5.45
N GLY A 159 3.61 6.27 5.80
CA GLY A 159 4.01 5.06 5.10
C GLY A 159 3.20 3.84 5.53
N THR A 160 3.54 2.68 4.97
CA THR A 160 2.99 1.42 5.47
C THR A 160 3.44 1.18 6.91
N PRO A 161 2.70 0.38 7.72
CA PRO A 161 3.10 0.08 9.10
C PRO A 161 4.54 -0.44 9.21
N CYS A 162 4.98 -1.27 8.26
CA CYS A 162 6.36 -1.76 8.25
C CYS A 162 7.41 -0.68 7.94
N GLN A 163 7.07 0.36 7.16
CA GLN A 163 7.94 1.50 6.90
C GLN A 163 8.01 2.44 8.11
N ILE A 164 6.89 2.68 8.80
CA ILE A 164 6.89 3.39 10.09
C ILE A 164 7.78 2.67 11.10
N ASN A 165 7.65 1.37 11.23
CA ASN A 165 8.53 0.58 12.11
C ASN A 165 9.99 0.61 11.67
N GLY A 166 10.25 0.70 10.36
CA GLY A 166 11.58 0.92 9.81
C GLY A 166 12.19 2.24 10.26
N LEU A 167 11.43 3.32 10.15
CA LEU A 167 11.86 4.65 10.63
C LEU A 167 12.15 4.64 12.14
N LEU A 168 11.24 4.08 12.95
CA LEU A 168 11.41 3.99 14.39
C LEU A 168 12.63 3.13 14.78
N ALA A 169 12.90 2.06 14.03
CA ALA A 169 14.09 1.25 14.20
C ALA A 169 15.38 2.01 13.84
N ALA A 170 15.34 2.84 12.81
CA ALA A 170 16.47 3.70 12.41
C ALA A 170 16.75 4.80 13.45
N LEU A 171 15.72 5.40 14.03
CA LEU A 171 15.83 6.34 15.13
C LEU A 171 16.41 5.70 16.41
N GLY A 172 16.12 4.42 16.65
CA GLY A 172 16.57 3.70 17.84
C GLY A 172 15.94 4.26 19.11
N ASN A 173 16.77 4.67 20.06
CA ASN A 173 16.29 5.22 21.37
C ASN A 173 16.03 6.73 21.30
N THR A 174 16.26 7.38 20.17
CA THR A 174 16.00 8.83 20.03
C THR A 174 14.49 9.05 19.99
N LYS A 175 13.92 9.51 21.08
CA LYS A 175 12.55 10.01 21.09
C LYS A 175 12.55 11.44 20.57
N SER A 176 11.61 11.76 19.70
CA SER A 176 11.43 13.13 19.21
C SER A 176 9.97 13.52 19.24
N ASP A 177 9.65 14.59 19.95
CA ASP A 177 8.32 15.20 19.93
C ASP A 177 8.05 15.91 18.59
N LYS A 178 9.10 16.10 17.80
CA LYS A 178 9.01 16.69 16.44
C LYS A 178 8.57 15.70 15.37
N LEU A 179 8.53 14.40 15.67
CA LEU A 179 8.06 13.39 14.70
C LEU A 179 6.58 13.09 14.90
N LEU A 180 5.79 13.24 13.85
CA LEU A 180 4.43 12.71 13.74
C LEU A 180 4.44 11.56 12.73
N THR A 181 3.99 10.37 13.15
CA THR A 181 3.92 9.19 12.28
C THR A 181 2.48 8.88 11.90
N VAL A 182 2.28 8.65 10.59
CA VAL A 182 0.96 8.33 10.02
C VAL A 182 1.09 7.06 9.19
N ASP A 183 0.47 5.97 9.64
CA ASP A 183 0.32 4.78 8.80
C ASP A 183 -1.11 4.62 8.29
N PHE A 184 -1.36 3.53 7.57
CA PHE A 184 -2.69 3.21 7.08
C PHE A 184 -2.94 1.70 7.15
N VAL A 185 -4.22 1.33 7.20
CA VAL A 185 -4.62 -0.08 7.10
C VAL A 185 -4.14 -0.63 5.77
N CYS A 186 -3.17 -1.53 5.85
CA CYS A 186 -2.42 -2.00 4.70
C CYS A 186 -2.88 -3.39 4.26
N HIS A 187 -3.36 -3.47 3.02
CA HIS A 187 -3.73 -4.73 2.38
C HIS A 187 -2.51 -5.60 2.02
N GLY A 188 -1.36 -4.96 1.79
CA GLY A 188 -0.12 -5.55 1.29
C GLY A 188 0.43 -4.72 0.13
N VAL A 189 1.70 -4.94 -0.21
CA VAL A 189 2.38 -4.17 -1.27
C VAL A 189 2.65 -5.04 -2.49
N PRO A 190 2.19 -4.62 -3.69
CA PRO A 190 2.54 -5.25 -4.95
C PRO A 190 3.99 -5.02 -5.35
N SER A 191 4.49 -5.90 -6.21
CA SER A 191 5.84 -5.82 -6.75
C SER A 191 6.04 -4.58 -7.64
N PRO A 192 7.10 -3.77 -7.37
CA PRO A 192 7.49 -2.67 -8.25
C PRO A 192 7.83 -3.14 -9.67
N GLY A 193 8.50 -4.29 -9.79
CA GLY A 193 8.84 -4.85 -11.10
C GLY A 193 7.60 -5.26 -11.91
N VAL A 194 6.58 -5.80 -11.24
CA VAL A 194 5.30 -6.14 -11.90
C VAL A 194 4.60 -4.88 -12.39
N PHE A 195 4.59 -3.80 -11.61
CA PHE A 195 4.01 -2.51 -12.02
C PHE A 195 4.76 -1.91 -13.22
N ALA A 196 6.09 -1.85 -13.14
CA ALA A 196 6.91 -1.35 -14.24
C ALA A 196 6.67 -2.15 -15.53
N SER A 197 6.58 -3.47 -15.45
CA SER A 197 6.28 -4.33 -16.61
C SER A 197 4.87 -4.11 -17.16
N TYR A 198 3.89 -3.80 -16.29
CA TYR A 198 2.55 -3.44 -16.71
C TYR A 198 2.51 -2.10 -17.45
N LEU A 199 3.27 -1.10 -16.99
CA LEU A 199 3.38 0.18 -17.69
C LEU A 199 3.97 0.00 -19.10
N VAL A 200 5.02 -0.82 -19.24
CA VAL A 200 5.60 -1.16 -20.56
C VAL A 200 4.57 -1.80 -21.48
N GLU A 201 3.70 -2.68 -20.96
CA GLU A 201 2.61 -3.27 -21.77
C GLU A 201 1.61 -2.20 -22.22
N LEU A 202 1.22 -1.27 -21.33
CA LEU A 202 0.34 -0.16 -21.67
C LEU A 202 0.95 0.77 -22.73
N GLU A 203 2.20 1.18 -22.54
CA GLU A 203 2.93 2.04 -23.49
C GLU A 203 3.03 1.40 -24.87
N LYS A 204 3.34 0.12 -24.92
CA LYS A 204 3.36 -0.65 -26.18
C LYS A 204 1.99 -0.71 -26.85
N LYS A 205 0.92 -0.88 -26.07
CA LYS A 205 -0.46 -0.96 -26.55
C LYS A 205 -0.96 0.37 -27.12
N HIS A 206 -0.60 1.49 -26.50
CA HIS A 206 -1.04 2.85 -26.85
C HIS A 206 -0.03 3.59 -27.74
N GLY A 207 1.16 3.03 -27.97
CA GLY A 207 2.22 3.66 -28.77
C GLY A 207 2.74 4.97 -28.15
N SER A 208 2.56 5.18 -26.86
CA SER A 208 2.88 6.43 -26.17
C SER A 208 3.29 6.17 -24.72
N ARG A 209 4.17 7.01 -24.18
CA ARG A 209 4.68 6.90 -22.80
C ARG A 209 3.62 7.28 -21.77
N VAL A 210 3.57 6.56 -20.65
CA VAL A 210 2.73 6.91 -19.50
C VAL A 210 3.35 8.09 -18.75
N LEU A 211 2.60 9.20 -18.64
CA LEU A 211 3.00 10.41 -17.91
C LEU A 211 2.48 10.40 -16.46
N ALA A 212 1.29 9.86 -16.23
CA ALA A 212 0.68 9.82 -14.92
C ALA A 212 -0.14 8.54 -14.72
N TYR A 213 -0.24 8.09 -13.47
CA TYR A 213 -1.08 6.96 -13.09
C TYR A 213 -1.80 7.24 -11.78
N THR A 214 -3.12 7.11 -11.79
CA THR A 214 -3.97 7.28 -10.60
C THR A 214 -4.67 5.97 -10.28
N PHE A 215 -4.43 5.41 -9.10
CA PHE A 215 -5.07 4.16 -8.67
C PHE A 215 -6.48 4.32 -8.11
N ARG A 216 -6.85 5.54 -7.72
CA ARG A 216 -8.09 5.86 -7.00
C ARG A 216 -8.79 7.07 -7.62
N ASP A 217 -8.90 7.10 -8.95
CA ASP A 217 -9.72 8.10 -9.66
C ASP A 217 -11.20 7.90 -9.31
N LYS A 218 -11.86 8.96 -8.90
CA LYS A 218 -13.24 8.97 -8.40
C LYS A 218 -14.28 9.34 -9.47
N ARG A 219 -13.95 9.23 -10.76
CA ARG A 219 -14.89 9.53 -11.87
C ARG A 219 -16.20 8.73 -11.81
N LEU A 220 -16.17 7.55 -11.19
CA LEU A 220 -17.34 6.68 -10.95
C LEU A 220 -17.73 6.60 -9.46
N GLY A 221 -17.29 7.56 -8.64
CA GLY A 221 -17.48 7.59 -7.19
C GLY A 221 -16.29 7.04 -6.41
N TRP A 222 -16.28 7.29 -5.11
CA TRP A 222 -15.24 6.81 -4.20
C TRP A 222 -15.28 5.30 -3.99
N LYS A 223 -16.48 4.73 -3.91
CA LYS A 223 -16.66 3.28 -3.71
C LYS A 223 -16.34 2.48 -4.96
N ASN A 224 -16.60 3.05 -6.13
CA ASN A 224 -16.36 2.42 -7.43
C ASN A 224 -15.22 3.12 -8.20
N PHE A 225 -14.10 3.32 -7.52
CA PHE A 225 -12.95 4.00 -8.11
C PHE A 225 -12.35 3.25 -9.30
N SER A 226 -11.68 4.02 -10.16
CA SER A 226 -10.95 3.52 -11.33
C SER A 226 -9.45 3.70 -11.16
N ALA A 227 -8.66 2.87 -11.82
CA ALA A 227 -7.27 3.18 -12.12
C ALA A 227 -7.21 3.82 -13.52
N VAL A 228 -6.41 4.87 -13.66
CA VAL A 228 -6.29 5.67 -14.88
C VAL A 228 -4.82 5.92 -15.18
N ALA A 229 -4.38 5.55 -16.38
CA ALA A 229 -3.11 5.96 -16.96
C ALA A 229 -3.36 7.09 -17.96
N THR A 230 -2.57 8.16 -17.90
CA THR A 230 -2.57 9.27 -18.87
C THR A 230 -1.28 9.20 -19.66
N PHE A 231 -1.38 9.27 -21.00
CA PHE A 231 -0.26 9.16 -21.92
C PHE A 231 0.21 10.50 -22.46
N GLU A 232 1.44 10.53 -22.98
CA GLU A 232 2.07 11.73 -23.58
C GLU A 232 1.30 12.27 -24.80
N ASN A 233 0.64 11.39 -25.56
CA ASN A 233 -0.24 11.75 -26.69
C ASN A 233 -1.62 12.28 -26.26
N GLY A 234 -1.89 12.42 -24.93
CA GLY A 234 -3.15 12.90 -24.38
C GLY A 234 -4.24 11.85 -24.23
N GLU A 235 -4.00 10.59 -24.64
CA GLU A 235 -4.94 9.50 -24.40
C GLU A 235 -5.01 9.11 -22.92
N GLU A 236 -6.13 8.50 -22.52
CA GLU A 236 -6.30 7.84 -21.22
C GLU A 236 -6.65 6.36 -21.39
N HIS A 237 -6.07 5.53 -20.53
CA HIS A 237 -6.54 4.17 -20.28
C HIS A 237 -7.16 4.11 -18.89
N ALA A 238 -8.43 3.74 -18.80
CA ALA A 238 -9.15 3.68 -17.53
C ALA A 238 -9.82 2.31 -17.34
N GLY A 239 -9.78 1.80 -16.12
CA GLY A 239 -10.47 0.57 -15.75
C GLY A 239 -10.88 0.56 -14.28
N THR A 240 -11.97 -0.14 -13.97
CA THR A 240 -12.46 -0.29 -12.60
C THR A 240 -11.70 -1.38 -11.85
N GLN A 241 -12.02 -1.56 -10.58
CA GLN A 241 -11.47 -2.62 -9.70
C GLN A 241 -11.56 -4.04 -10.30
N THR A 242 -12.46 -4.28 -11.25
CA THR A 242 -12.69 -5.59 -11.88
C THR A 242 -12.32 -5.67 -13.35
N THR A 243 -12.06 -4.54 -14.00
CA THR A 243 -11.75 -4.48 -15.43
C THR A 243 -10.32 -4.06 -15.72
N GLU A 244 -9.67 -3.35 -14.79
CA GLU A 244 -8.28 -2.95 -14.88
C GLU A 244 -7.37 -4.11 -14.41
N PRO A 245 -6.52 -4.67 -15.27
CA PRO A 245 -5.83 -5.93 -14.99
C PRO A 245 -4.87 -5.87 -13.81
N TYR A 246 -4.09 -4.79 -13.69
CA TYR A 246 -3.16 -4.62 -12.59
C TYR A 246 -3.90 -4.43 -11.25
N LEU A 247 -4.89 -3.54 -11.23
CA LEU A 247 -5.67 -3.28 -10.01
C LEU A 247 -6.43 -4.53 -9.56
N TYR A 248 -7.02 -5.27 -10.50
CA TYR A 248 -7.73 -6.51 -10.19
C TYR A 248 -6.78 -7.57 -9.61
N GLY A 249 -5.60 -7.76 -10.22
CA GLY A 249 -4.60 -8.70 -9.71
C GLY A 249 -4.07 -8.34 -8.33
N PHE A 250 -3.88 -7.05 -8.04
CA PHE A 250 -3.55 -6.56 -6.70
C PHE A 250 -4.64 -6.93 -5.69
N LEU A 251 -5.89 -6.61 -5.97
CA LEU A 251 -7.03 -6.89 -5.07
C LEU A 251 -7.26 -8.40 -4.85
N GLN A 252 -6.81 -9.24 -5.79
CA GLN A 252 -6.82 -10.70 -5.66
C GLN A 252 -5.53 -11.27 -5.02
N ASN A 253 -4.65 -10.45 -4.48
CA ASN A 253 -3.39 -10.86 -3.81
C ASN A 253 -2.41 -11.64 -4.72
N LEU A 254 -2.47 -11.44 -6.04
CA LEU A 254 -1.75 -12.26 -7.01
C LEU A 254 -0.22 -12.04 -6.95
N TYR A 255 0.23 -10.80 -6.66
CA TYR A 255 1.64 -10.41 -6.69
C TYR A 255 2.05 -9.51 -5.53
N LEU A 256 1.51 -9.80 -4.35
CA LEU A 256 1.94 -9.15 -3.12
C LEU A 256 3.28 -9.73 -2.63
N ARG A 257 4.01 -8.91 -1.88
CA ARG A 257 5.26 -9.29 -1.24
C ARG A 257 5.06 -10.49 -0.29
N PRO A 258 5.96 -11.48 -0.26
CA PRO A 258 5.83 -12.67 0.60
C PRO A 258 5.56 -12.34 2.07
N SER A 259 6.27 -11.36 2.64
CA SER A 259 6.09 -10.95 4.04
C SER A 259 4.70 -10.35 4.35
N CYS A 260 3.95 -9.89 3.36
CA CYS A 260 2.60 -9.38 3.57
C CYS A 260 1.61 -10.48 3.99
N HIS A 261 1.87 -11.73 3.58
CA HIS A 261 1.02 -12.87 3.88
C HIS A 261 1.18 -13.41 5.32
N SER A 262 2.24 -12.99 6.01
CA SER A 262 2.52 -13.29 7.43
C SER A 262 2.77 -12.02 8.23
N CYS A 263 2.21 -10.89 7.80
CA CYS A 263 2.45 -9.57 8.38
C CYS A 263 2.08 -9.54 9.86
N SER A 264 3.02 -9.10 10.71
CA SER A 264 2.84 -8.89 12.15
C SER A 264 2.63 -7.44 12.52
N GLN A 265 2.64 -6.52 11.55
CA GLN A 265 2.70 -5.08 11.77
C GLN A 265 1.33 -4.43 12.02
N LEU A 266 0.25 -5.15 11.74
CA LEU A 266 -1.13 -4.74 12.02
C LEU A 266 -1.81 -5.84 12.85
N ARG A 267 -2.37 -5.48 14.01
CA ARG A 267 -3.09 -6.40 14.90
C ARG A 267 -4.11 -5.64 15.74
N GLY A 268 -5.26 -5.28 15.13
CA GLY A 268 -6.31 -4.58 15.82
C GLY A 268 -5.87 -3.18 16.25
N GLU A 269 -5.75 -2.94 17.54
CA GLU A 269 -5.27 -1.66 18.11
C GLU A 269 -3.74 -1.62 18.32
N ARG A 270 -3.00 -2.61 17.82
CA ARG A 270 -1.54 -2.67 17.93
C ARG A 270 -0.90 -2.01 16.73
N HIS A 271 -0.44 -0.80 16.91
CA HIS A 271 0.21 0.03 15.90
C HIS A 271 1.44 0.73 16.46
N ALA A 272 2.39 1.06 15.58
CA ALA A 272 3.55 1.86 15.98
C ALA A 272 3.38 3.35 15.63
N ALA A 273 2.45 3.68 14.72
CA ALA A 273 2.19 5.04 14.29
C ALA A 273 1.38 5.83 15.31
N ASP A 274 1.51 7.15 15.30
CA ASP A 274 0.68 8.07 16.10
C ASP A 274 -0.78 8.07 15.62
N ILE A 275 -0.97 7.97 14.29
CA ILE A 275 -2.28 7.96 13.64
C ILE A 275 -2.29 6.86 12.60
N THR A 276 -3.38 6.07 12.56
CA THR A 276 -3.65 5.10 11.48
C THR A 276 -4.87 5.57 10.68
N LEU A 277 -4.74 5.61 9.37
CA LEU A 277 -5.80 6.00 8.43
C LEU A 277 -6.32 4.79 7.66
N ALA A 278 -7.61 4.80 7.32
CA ALA A 278 -8.22 3.86 6.40
C ALA A 278 -9.39 4.49 5.68
N ASP A 279 -9.92 3.80 4.66
CA ASP A 279 -11.25 4.09 4.15
C ASP A 279 -12.32 3.65 5.17
N LEU A 280 -13.35 4.45 5.36
CA LEU A 280 -14.52 4.08 6.16
C LEU A 280 -15.49 3.25 5.30
N TRP A 281 -15.06 2.05 4.91
CA TRP A 281 -15.94 1.13 4.17
C TRP A 281 -17.18 0.77 4.99
N GLY A 282 -18.32 0.71 4.35
CA GLY A 282 -19.61 0.48 5.03
C GLY A 282 -20.22 1.75 5.62
N ALA A 283 -19.74 2.93 5.22
CA ALA A 283 -20.27 4.23 5.68
C ALA A 283 -21.78 4.35 5.46
N GLU A 284 -22.31 3.79 4.40
CA GLU A 284 -23.76 3.75 4.12
C GLU A 284 -24.59 3.06 5.21
N LYS A 285 -23.96 2.25 6.05
CA LYS A 285 -24.62 1.57 7.19
C LYS A 285 -24.27 2.19 8.55
N ILE A 286 -23.07 2.78 8.65
CA ILE A 286 -22.51 3.30 9.89
C ILE A 286 -22.95 4.76 10.10
N CYS A 287 -22.93 5.56 9.06
CA CYS A 287 -23.22 6.99 9.06
C CYS A 287 -23.75 7.46 7.69
N PRO A 288 -24.94 6.99 7.27
CA PRO A 288 -25.49 7.25 5.94
C PRO A 288 -25.62 8.74 5.61
N GLU A 289 -25.87 9.57 6.63
CA GLU A 289 -25.98 11.02 6.50
C GLU A 289 -24.65 11.74 6.17
N ARG A 290 -23.52 11.01 6.21
CA ARG A 290 -22.19 11.54 5.89
C ARG A 290 -21.56 10.89 4.67
N ASP A 291 -22.24 9.93 4.08
CA ASP A 291 -21.78 9.15 2.94
C ASP A 291 -22.24 9.80 1.62
N ASP A 292 -21.44 10.70 1.11
CA ASP A 292 -21.69 11.41 -0.16
C ASP A 292 -20.88 10.82 -1.34
N ASP A 293 -20.31 9.62 -1.18
CA ASP A 293 -19.46 8.94 -2.16
C ASP A 293 -18.24 9.75 -2.70
N THR A 294 -17.83 10.79 -1.96
CA THR A 294 -16.62 11.57 -2.30
C THR A 294 -15.39 11.17 -1.49
N GLY A 295 -15.59 10.39 -0.42
CA GLY A 295 -14.54 9.83 0.42
C GLY A 295 -14.67 10.18 1.90
N LEU A 296 -14.60 9.15 2.73
CA LEU A 296 -14.69 9.24 4.18
C LEU A 296 -13.60 8.36 4.80
N SER A 297 -12.79 8.92 5.71
CA SER A 297 -11.71 8.21 6.38
C SER A 297 -12.16 7.62 7.70
N PHE A 298 -11.72 6.39 7.98
CA PHE A 298 -11.60 5.87 9.32
C PHE A 298 -10.23 6.27 9.90
N VAL A 299 -10.22 6.79 11.12
CA VAL A 299 -9.03 7.32 11.77
C VAL A 299 -8.90 6.69 13.15
N MET A 300 -7.74 6.11 13.43
CA MET A 300 -7.35 5.67 14.76
C MET A 300 -6.26 6.62 15.27
N ALA A 301 -6.58 7.41 16.30
CA ALA A 301 -5.60 8.24 17.00
C ALA A 301 -4.97 7.41 18.12
N ASN A 302 -3.83 6.78 17.83
CA ASN A 302 -3.21 5.76 18.67
C ASN A 302 -2.51 6.38 19.89
N THR A 303 -1.88 7.54 19.74
CA THR A 303 -1.13 8.20 20.81
C THR A 303 -1.74 9.54 21.19
N GLN A 304 -1.31 10.10 22.34
CA GLN A 304 -1.70 11.45 22.76
C GLN A 304 -1.26 12.50 21.71
N LYS A 305 -0.07 12.34 21.11
CA LYS A 305 0.43 13.21 20.06
C LYS A 305 -0.45 13.15 18.80
N GLY A 306 -0.88 11.95 18.41
CA GLY A 306 -1.82 11.78 17.30
C GLY A 306 -3.16 12.47 17.56
N ARG A 307 -3.70 12.40 18.78
CA ARG A 307 -4.94 13.10 19.17
C ARG A 307 -4.77 14.61 19.06
N GLN A 308 -3.69 15.16 19.58
CA GLN A 308 -3.39 16.60 19.51
C GLN A 308 -3.22 17.08 18.06
N ALA A 309 -2.55 16.32 17.19
CA ALA A 309 -2.39 16.66 15.80
C ALA A 309 -3.74 16.73 15.05
N LEU A 310 -4.67 15.81 15.34
CA LEU A 310 -6.02 15.85 14.77
C LEU A 310 -6.84 17.03 15.31
N GLU A 311 -6.73 17.36 16.59
CA GLU A 311 -7.42 18.51 17.22
C GLU A 311 -6.94 19.84 16.58
N GLN A 312 -5.65 19.99 16.31
CA GLN A 312 -5.07 21.14 15.63
C GLN A 312 -5.59 21.30 14.18
N SER A 313 -5.89 20.19 13.52
CA SER A 313 -6.51 20.18 12.17
C SER A 313 -8.04 20.32 12.22
N GLY A 314 -8.63 20.36 13.42
CA GLY A 314 -10.08 20.20 13.65
C GLY A 314 -10.98 21.24 12.99
N MET A 315 -10.51 22.49 12.78
CA MET A 315 -11.30 23.50 12.08
C MET A 315 -11.58 23.16 10.60
N GLN A 316 -10.75 22.34 9.97
CA GLN A 316 -10.87 21.93 8.58
C GLN A 316 -11.44 20.51 8.40
N LEU A 317 -11.69 19.80 9.49
CA LEU A 317 -12.24 18.44 9.51
C LEU A 317 -13.69 18.42 9.99
N ASN A 318 -14.51 17.62 9.34
CA ASN A 318 -15.75 17.10 9.88
C ASN A 318 -15.43 15.75 10.51
N ALA A 319 -15.22 15.69 11.82
CA ALA A 319 -14.90 14.46 12.54
C ALA A 319 -16.01 14.08 13.50
N PHE A 320 -16.25 12.77 13.66
CA PHE A 320 -17.23 12.19 14.58
C PHE A 320 -16.71 10.88 15.18
N SER A 321 -17.17 10.54 16.37
CA SER A 321 -16.73 9.33 17.07
C SER A 321 -17.35 8.07 16.47
N ILE A 322 -16.53 7.03 16.29
CA ILE A 322 -16.98 5.70 15.94
C ILE A 322 -16.92 4.82 17.20
N ARG A 323 -18.04 4.19 17.54
CA ARG A 323 -18.14 3.31 18.73
C ARG A 323 -18.08 1.83 18.38
N ASN A 324 -18.33 1.48 17.11
CA ASN A 324 -18.42 0.09 16.65
C ASN A 324 -17.12 -0.33 15.93
N PHE A 325 -16.10 -0.72 16.71
CA PHE A 325 -14.84 -1.24 16.16
C PHE A 325 -15.03 -2.55 15.39
N GLU A 326 -15.92 -3.43 15.85
CA GLU A 326 -16.20 -4.70 15.16
C GLU A 326 -16.78 -4.48 13.75
N GLY A 327 -17.67 -3.51 13.58
CA GLY A 327 -18.18 -3.12 12.26
C GLY A 327 -17.05 -2.64 11.34
N MET A 328 -16.08 -1.88 11.89
CA MET A 328 -14.91 -1.41 11.14
C MET A 328 -13.96 -2.52 10.74
N THR A 329 -13.68 -3.48 11.62
CA THR A 329 -12.81 -4.62 11.32
C THR A 329 -13.43 -5.56 10.30
N ARG A 330 -14.75 -5.70 10.31
CA ARG A 330 -15.50 -6.47 9.31
C ARG A 330 -15.41 -5.82 7.92
N ALA A 331 -15.47 -4.49 7.84
CA ALA A 331 -15.31 -3.73 6.60
C ALA A 331 -13.83 -3.62 6.13
N ASN A 332 -12.88 -3.70 7.08
CA ASN A 332 -11.44 -3.63 6.84
C ASN A 332 -10.73 -4.84 7.48
N PRO A 333 -10.86 -6.06 6.95
CA PRO A 333 -10.33 -7.28 7.59
C PRO A 333 -8.80 -7.25 7.75
N SER A 334 -8.09 -6.49 6.92
CA SER A 334 -6.63 -6.29 7.06
C SER A 334 -6.21 -5.62 8.37
N LEU A 335 -7.15 -5.00 9.12
CA LEU A 335 -6.90 -4.55 10.50
C LEU A 335 -6.57 -5.70 11.47
N LEU A 336 -7.13 -6.89 11.24
CA LEU A 336 -7.00 -8.02 12.17
C LEU A 336 -6.03 -9.09 11.69
N VAL A 337 -6.09 -9.39 10.39
CA VAL A 337 -5.39 -10.54 9.81
C VAL A 337 -4.68 -10.16 8.52
N PRO A 338 -3.48 -10.74 8.26
CA PRO A 338 -2.83 -10.57 6.99
C PRO A 338 -3.62 -11.26 5.87
N VAL A 339 -3.49 -10.72 4.66
CA VAL A 339 -4.13 -11.31 3.48
C VAL A 339 -3.48 -12.64 3.10
N LYS A 340 -4.28 -13.60 2.68
CA LYS A 340 -3.77 -14.90 2.19
C LYS A 340 -3.18 -14.74 0.79
N PRO A 341 -2.10 -15.46 0.45
CA PRO A 341 -1.59 -15.49 -0.91
C PRO A 341 -2.62 -16.10 -1.85
N HIS A 342 -2.72 -15.57 -3.07
CA HIS A 342 -3.52 -16.19 -4.11
C HIS A 342 -2.92 -17.56 -4.49
N GLU A 343 -3.74 -18.60 -4.66
CA GLU A 343 -3.30 -19.95 -5.00
C GLU A 343 -2.43 -20.03 -6.28
N LYS A 344 -2.65 -19.10 -7.20
CA LYS A 344 -1.94 -19.01 -8.48
C LYS A 344 -0.73 -18.07 -8.47
N ARG A 345 -0.35 -17.53 -7.28
CA ARG A 345 0.80 -16.62 -7.16
C ARG A 345 2.09 -17.20 -7.74
N ALA A 346 2.43 -18.43 -7.39
CA ALA A 346 3.64 -19.08 -7.90
C ALA A 346 3.60 -19.29 -9.42
N ALA A 347 2.45 -19.68 -9.97
CA ALA A 347 2.25 -19.84 -11.40
C ALA A 347 2.37 -18.49 -12.15
N PHE A 348 1.86 -17.41 -11.55
CA PHE A 348 2.00 -16.06 -12.09
C PHE A 348 3.48 -15.65 -12.18
N PHE A 349 4.25 -15.73 -11.09
CA PHE A 349 5.65 -15.29 -11.09
C PHE A 349 6.54 -16.16 -11.98
N LYS A 350 6.31 -17.47 -12.05
CA LYS A 350 7.03 -18.35 -13.00
C LYS A 350 6.85 -17.90 -14.45
N ARG A 351 5.67 -17.38 -14.81
CA ARG A 351 5.41 -16.85 -16.14
C ARG A 351 5.95 -15.43 -16.30
N TYR A 352 5.72 -14.58 -15.32
CA TYR A 352 6.19 -13.19 -15.28
C TYR A 352 7.69 -13.08 -15.56
N GLN A 353 8.51 -13.93 -14.93
CA GLN A 353 9.96 -13.96 -15.13
C GLN A 353 10.38 -14.24 -16.59
N LYS A 354 9.51 -14.86 -17.39
CA LYS A 354 9.79 -15.20 -18.78
C LYS A 354 9.23 -14.20 -19.78
N HIS A 355 8.09 -13.60 -19.48
CA HIS A 355 7.28 -12.87 -20.45
C HIS A 355 6.90 -11.46 -19.98
N GLY A 356 7.21 -11.09 -18.73
CA GLY A 356 6.71 -9.88 -18.10
C GLY A 356 5.23 -9.95 -17.73
N PHE A 357 4.61 -8.79 -17.56
CA PHE A 357 3.17 -8.68 -17.29
C PHE A 357 2.37 -8.86 -18.59
N GLU A 358 1.31 -9.63 -18.51
CA GLU A 358 0.40 -9.89 -19.65
C GLU A 358 -1.05 -9.75 -19.15
N SER A 359 -1.68 -8.60 -19.43
CA SER A 359 -3.03 -8.24 -18.96
C SER A 359 -4.08 -9.33 -19.24
N GLU A 360 -4.15 -9.83 -20.47
CA GLU A 360 -5.10 -10.87 -20.85
C GLU A 360 -4.92 -12.16 -20.03
N ARG A 361 -3.65 -12.52 -19.77
CA ARG A 361 -3.32 -13.72 -18.99
C ARG A 361 -3.68 -13.56 -17.53
N VAL A 362 -3.43 -12.40 -16.94
CA VAL A 362 -3.83 -12.07 -15.57
C VAL A 362 -5.36 -12.18 -15.44
N MET A 363 -6.10 -11.56 -16.35
CA MET A 363 -7.56 -11.61 -16.34
C MET A 363 -8.10 -13.03 -16.54
N LYS A 364 -7.52 -13.80 -17.46
CA LYS A 364 -7.88 -15.22 -17.66
C LYS A 364 -7.55 -16.08 -16.43
N LEU A 365 -6.40 -15.82 -15.81
CA LEU A 365 -5.97 -16.53 -14.61
C LEU A 365 -6.94 -16.31 -13.45
N LEU A 366 -7.39 -15.06 -13.23
CA LEU A 366 -8.20 -14.65 -12.09
C LEU A 366 -9.70 -14.92 -12.27
N ARG A 367 -10.25 -14.64 -13.46
CA ARG A 367 -11.70 -14.88 -13.73
C ARG A 367 -12.08 -16.35 -13.76
N GLY A 368 -11.09 -17.23 -13.93
CA GLY A 368 -11.31 -18.68 -14.09
C GLY A 368 -12.08 -19.01 -15.39
N PRO A 369 -12.50 -20.25 -15.58
CA PRO A 369 -13.29 -20.64 -16.74
C PRO A 369 -14.62 -19.91 -16.72
N ASN A 370 -15.01 -19.32 -17.87
CA ASN A 370 -16.33 -18.71 -18.04
C ASN A 370 -17.45 -19.76 -17.88
N ALA A 371 -18.72 -19.30 -17.81
CA ALA A 371 -19.86 -20.20 -17.58
C ALA A 371 -19.93 -21.36 -18.59
N THR A 372 -19.60 -21.10 -19.86
CA THR A 372 -19.55 -22.09 -20.93
C THR A 372 -18.42 -23.11 -20.71
N GLN A 373 -17.24 -22.68 -20.29
CA GLN A 373 -16.12 -23.57 -19.98
C GLN A 373 -16.36 -24.40 -18.72
N ARG A 374 -17.10 -23.86 -17.72
CA ARG A 374 -17.56 -24.61 -16.54
C ARG A 374 -18.60 -25.67 -16.92
N ALA A 375 -19.52 -25.34 -17.82
CA ALA A 375 -20.48 -26.29 -18.34
C ALA A 375 -19.80 -27.41 -19.14
N MET A 376 -18.85 -27.05 -20.03
CA MET A 376 -18.03 -28.03 -20.77
C MET A 376 -17.23 -28.95 -19.85
N LYS A 377 -16.60 -28.39 -18.81
CA LYS A 377 -15.84 -29.20 -17.83
C LYS A 377 -16.74 -30.13 -17.04
N ARG A 378 -17.97 -29.70 -16.70
CA ARG A 378 -18.98 -30.57 -16.05
C ARG A 378 -19.41 -31.71 -16.96
N VAL A 379 -19.57 -31.45 -18.25
CA VAL A 379 -19.93 -32.48 -19.25
C VAL A 379 -18.80 -33.49 -19.46
N LEU A 380 -17.54 -33.05 -19.50
CA LEU A 380 -16.36 -33.91 -19.64
C LEU A 380 -16.06 -34.78 -18.41
N HIS A 381 -16.56 -34.40 -17.23
CA HIS A 381 -16.41 -35.19 -15.99
C HIS A 381 -17.68 -35.97 -15.60
N LEU A 382 -18.69 -36.06 -16.48
CA LEU A 382 -19.82 -36.93 -16.23
C LEU A 382 -19.39 -38.40 -16.36
N PRO A 383 -19.79 -39.27 -15.42
CA PRO A 383 -19.58 -40.70 -15.57
C PRO A 383 -20.18 -41.19 -16.89
N ILE A 384 -19.48 -42.11 -17.55
CA ILE A 384 -19.87 -42.65 -18.89
C ILE A 384 -21.33 -43.06 -18.97
N GLY A 385 -21.91 -43.54 -17.86
CA GLY A 385 -23.35 -43.84 -17.74
C GLY A 385 -24.32 -42.66 -17.82
N ALA A 386 -23.85 -41.42 -17.43
CA ALA A 386 -24.69 -40.22 -17.54
C ALA A 386 -24.68 -39.66 -18.97
N MET A 387 -23.60 -39.78 -19.71
CA MET A 387 -23.52 -39.38 -21.12
C MET A 387 -24.43 -40.22 -22.01
N ARG A 388 -24.60 -41.51 -21.74
CA ARG A 388 -25.58 -42.37 -22.45
C ARG A 388 -27.03 -41.92 -22.22
N ARG A 389 -27.41 -41.45 -21.02
CA ARG A 389 -28.77 -40.97 -20.74
C ARG A 389 -29.09 -39.62 -21.42
N ILE A 390 -28.11 -38.75 -21.61
CA ILE A 390 -28.27 -37.48 -22.33
C ILE A 390 -28.40 -37.75 -23.83
N LYS A 391 -27.60 -38.66 -24.41
CA LYS A 391 -27.69 -39.03 -25.82
C LYS A 391 -29.07 -39.64 -26.19
N ASN A 392 -29.65 -40.46 -25.30
CA ASN A 392 -30.97 -41.07 -25.50
C ASN A 392 -32.14 -40.12 -25.29
N ARG A 393 -31.95 -38.92 -24.69
CA ARG A 393 -32.99 -37.87 -24.57
C ARG A 393 -32.99 -36.87 -25.73
N ILE A 394 -31.89 -36.78 -26.49
CA ILE A 394 -31.80 -35.88 -27.65
C ILE A 394 -32.22 -36.61 -28.94
N SER A 395 -32.30 -37.93 -28.89
CA SER A 395 -32.72 -38.80 -30.03
C SER A 395 -34.21 -39.24 -29.93
N LYS A 396 -34.98 -38.63 -29.07
CA LYS A 396 -36.45 -38.70 -29.03
C LYS A 396 -37.02 -37.28 -29.24
#